data_86a7aaa7f573d3873a9e99e279e157f0
#
_entry.id   86a7aaa7f573d3873a9e99e279e157f0
#
_cell.length_a   1.000
_cell.length_b   1.000
_cell.length_c   1.000
_cell.angle_alpha   90.00
_cell.angle_beta   90.00
_cell.angle_gamma   90.00
#
_symmetry.space_group_name_H-M   'P 1'
#
loop_
_entity.id
_entity.type
_entity.pdbx_description
1 polymer ?
#
loop_
_entity_poly.entity_id
_entity_poly.type
_entity_poly.pdbx_seq_one_letter_code
_entity_poly.pdbx_strand_id
1 'polypeptide(L)'
;MRIFLVLIVMMMSSAFVMAQEKYGFKVAGVDVTSDNYLDLTEINGVSGKVYFDPNTRALTLDNATIEVDGCNAILNETCRNLVIELLGTNTINVTNSAGIYTCESTVIMGNSGSTLTLKNDRCAVLFEGSPLEIVNC
;
A
#
# COMPACT_ATOMS: atom_id res chain seq x y z
N MET A 1 51.77 35.18 -24.51
CA MET A 1 51.08 34.78 -23.30
C MET A 1 49.79 34.09 -23.72
N ARG A 2 49.76 32.78 -23.67
CA ARG A 2 48.62 32.01 -24.08
C ARG A 2 47.76 31.78 -22.85
N ILE A 3 46.56 32.41 -22.81
CA ILE A 3 45.57 32.18 -21.78
C ILE A 3 44.93 30.85 -22.11
N PHE A 4 45.24 29.81 -21.35
CA PHE A 4 44.49 28.57 -21.36
C PHE A 4 43.15 28.82 -20.69
N LEU A 5 42.11 29.01 -21.51
CA LEU A 5 40.75 29.00 -21.06
C LEU A 5 40.41 27.52 -20.78
N VAL A 6 40.59 27.11 -19.53
CA VAL A 6 40.09 25.84 -19.07
C VAL A 6 38.57 26.02 -18.94
N LEU A 7 37.90 25.63 -20.00
CA LEU A 7 36.45 25.47 -19.98
C LEU A 7 36.14 24.27 -19.09
N ILE A 8 35.99 24.53 -17.80
CA ILE A 8 35.38 23.56 -16.89
C ILE A 8 33.92 23.50 -17.31
N VAL A 9 33.61 22.57 -18.22
CA VAL A 9 32.26 22.08 -18.41
C VAL A 9 31.90 21.35 -17.12
N MET A 10 31.38 22.09 -16.16
CA MET A 10 30.58 21.50 -15.09
C MET A 10 29.43 20.83 -15.80
N MET A 11 29.56 19.53 -16.06
CA MET A 11 28.44 18.65 -16.24
C MET A 11 27.68 18.70 -14.92
N MET A 12 26.75 19.64 -14.81
CA MET A 12 25.63 19.49 -13.90
C MET A 12 24.89 18.28 -14.40
N SER A 13 25.25 17.10 -13.91
CA SER A 13 24.35 15.98 -13.86
C SER A 13 23.23 16.43 -12.92
N SER A 14 22.23 17.08 -13.48
CA SER A 14 20.93 17.19 -12.83
C SER A 14 20.47 15.75 -12.66
N ALA A 15 20.79 15.17 -11.52
CA ALA A 15 20.09 14.01 -11.05
C ALA A 15 18.62 14.48 -10.95
N PHE A 16 17.81 14.08 -11.93
CA PHE A 16 16.38 14.16 -11.79
C PHE A 16 16.04 13.25 -10.61
N VAL A 17 15.98 13.83 -9.42
CA VAL A 17 15.31 13.20 -8.29
C VAL A 17 13.86 13.21 -8.69
N MET A 18 13.41 12.12 -9.31
CA MET A 18 11.99 11.89 -9.53
C MET A 18 11.36 11.88 -8.14
N ALA A 19 10.48 12.86 -7.88
CA ALA A 19 9.75 12.89 -6.62
C ALA A 19 9.00 11.56 -6.48
N GLN A 20 9.13 10.91 -5.31
CA GLN A 20 8.44 9.66 -5.00
C GLN A 20 6.94 9.89 -5.11
N GLU A 21 6.28 9.15 -5.99
CA GLU A 21 4.82 9.19 -6.12
C GLU A 21 4.18 8.39 -4.99
N LYS A 22 3.25 9.01 -4.26
CA LYS A 22 2.43 8.36 -3.24
C LYS A 22 1.07 8.00 -3.84
N TYR A 23 0.61 6.79 -3.58
CA TYR A 23 -0.67 6.32 -4.12
C TYR A 23 -1.87 6.59 -3.21
N GLY A 24 -1.67 7.25 -2.08
CA GLY A 24 -2.74 7.75 -1.21
C GLY A 24 -3.27 6.74 -0.20
N PHE A 25 -2.56 5.64 0.01
CA PHE A 25 -2.86 4.66 1.06
C PHE A 25 -1.59 4.10 1.68
N LYS A 26 -1.75 3.47 2.86
CA LYS A 26 -0.67 2.87 3.62
C LYS A 26 -0.95 1.39 3.88
N VAL A 27 0.12 0.62 3.96
CA VAL A 27 0.12 -0.76 4.44
C VAL A 27 1.05 -0.85 5.64
N ALA A 28 0.57 -1.40 6.75
CA ALA A 28 1.32 -1.51 8.00
C ALA A 28 1.97 -0.19 8.44
N GLY A 29 1.27 0.94 8.25
CA GLY A 29 1.71 2.28 8.61
C GLY A 29 2.68 2.95 7.64
N VAL A 30 3.08 2.28 6.56
CA VAL A 30 4.02 2.78 5.55
C VAL A 30 3.29 3.19 4.27
N ASP A 31 3.57 4.38 3.75
CA ASP A 31 3.02 4.84 2.48
C ASP A 31 3.38 3.88 1.34
N VAL A 32 2.38 3.52 0.54
CA VAL A 32 2.61 2.82 -0.73
C VAL A 32 2.96 3.84 -1.81
N THR A 33 4.08 3.63 -2.45
CA THR A 33 4.72 4.61 -3.33
C THR A 33 5.30 3.95 -4.58
N SER A 34 5.76 4.77 -5.51
CA SER A 34 6.48 4.30 -6.70
C SER A 34 7.75 3.49 -6.42
N ASP A 35 8.28 3.55 -5.19
CA ASP A 35 9.51 2.86 -4.83
C ASP A 35 9.25 1.46 -4.24
N ASN A 36 8.08 1.22 -3.63
CA ASN A 36 7.80 -0.03 -2.91
C ASN A 36 6.58 -0.82 -3.43
N TYR A 37 5.79 -0.30 -4.35
CA TYR A 37 4.50 -0.88 -4.75
C TYR A 37 4.59 -2.30 -5.33
N LEU A 38 5.73 -2.69 -5.89
CA LEU A 38 5.91 -4.01 -6.51
C LEU A 38 6.09 -5.14 -5.48
N ASP A 39 6.61 -4.81 -4.29
CA ASP A 39 6.78 -5.77 -3.21
C ASP A 39 6.68 -5.06 -1.86
N LEU A 40 5.53 -5.19 -1.22
CA LEU A 40 5.26 -4.59 0.09
C LEU A 40 5.69 -5.49 1.25
N THR A 41 6.23 -6.68 0.98
CA THR A 41 6.73 -7.57 2.05
C THR A 41 8.04 -7.10 2.68
N GLU A 42 8.68 -6.10 2.09
CA GLU A 42 9.81 -5.40 2.72
C GLU A 42 9.37 -4.54 3.92
N ILE A 43 8.07 -4.22 4.02
CA ILE A 43 7.52 -3.51 5.16
C ILE A 43 7.45 -4.46 6.35
N ASN A 44 7.96 -4.00 7.50
CA ASN A 44 7.93 -4.79 8.73
C ASN A 44 6.50 -5.17 9.11
N GLY A 45 6.28 -6.45 9.41
CA GLY A 45 4.98 -7.01 9.74
C GLY A 45 4.16 -7.50 8.53
N VAL A 46 4.68 -7.37 7.32
CA VAL A 46 4.03 -7.84 6.09
C VAL A 46 4.76 -9.07 5.54
N SER A 47 4.03 -10.14 5.28
CA SER A 47 4.57 -11.39 4.74
C SER A 47 3.61 -12.03 3.73
N GLY A 48 4.09 -13.05 3.00
CA GLY A 48 3.38 -13.66 1.89
C GLY A 48 3.72 -12.94 0.59
N LYS A 49 2.71 -12.62 -0.23
CA LYS A 49 2.89 -11.83 -1.44
C LYS A 49 1.91 -10.67 -1.41
N VAL A 50 2.43 -9.44 -1.36
CA VAL A 50 1.65 -8.22 -1.28
C VAL A 50 2.23 -7.20 -2.24
N TYR A 51 1.43 -6.71 -3.17
CA TYR A 51 1.85 -5.73 -4.16
C TYR A 51 0.66 -4.88 -4.64
N PHE A 52 0.97 -3.74 -5.21
CA PHE A 52 -0.02 -2.82 -5.75
C PHE A 52 0.19 -2.58 -7.24
N ASP A 53 -0.89 -2.60 -8.01
CA ASP A 53 -0.89 -2.18 -9.42
C ASP A 53 -1.55 -0.79 -9.54
N PRO A 54 -0.79 0.27 -9.82
CA PRO A 54 -1.33 1.60 -9.93
C PRO A 54 -2.26 1.80 -11.14
N ASN A 55 -2.15 0.95 -12.18
CA ASN A 55 -3.01 1.06 -13.36
C ASN A 55 -4.44 0.58 -13.08
N THR A 56 -4.59 -0.47 -12.30
CA THR A 56 -5.88 -1.04 -11.89
C THR A 56 -6.31 -0.59 -10.51
N ARG A 57 -5.42 0.05 -9.74
CA ARG A 57 -5.59 0.40 -8.33
C ARG A 57 -5.88 -0.81 -7.44
N ALA A 58 -5.31 -1.95 -7.79
CA ALA A 58 -5.48 -3.19 -7.06
C ALA A 58 -4.30 -3.45 -6.11
N LEU A 59 -4.59 -3.48 -4.81
CA LEU A 59 -3.71 -4.01 -3.78
C LEU A 59 -4.01 -5.50 -3.66
N THR A 60 -3.09 -6.35 -4.10
CA THR A 60 -3.23 -7.80 -4.05
C THR A 60 -2.61 -8.35 -2.77
N LEU A 61 -3.41 -9.12 -2.04
CA LEU A 61 -2.98 -9.94 -0.91
C LEU A 61 -3.08 -11.41 -1.34
N ASP A 62 -1.94 -12.08 -1.49
CA ASP A 62 -1.87 -13.47 -1.90
C ASP A 62 -1.19 -14.30 -0.81
N ASN A 63 -1.98 -15.10 -0.09
CA ASN A 63 -1.54 -15.84 1.08
C ASN A 63 -0.75 -14.96 2.06
N ALA A 64 -1.23 -13.75 2.25
CA ALA A 64 -0.55 -12.70 2.99
C ALA A 64 -0.92 -12.69 4.47
N THR A 65 0.05 -12.28 5.28
CA THR A 65 -0.17 -11.96 6.69
C THR A 65 0.34 -10.54 6.96
N ILE A 66 -0.51 -9.71 7.59
CA ILE A 66 -0.13 -8.37 8.04
C ILE A 66 -0.32 -8.34 9.57
N GLU A 67 0.77 -8.12 10.28
CA GLU A 67 0.79 -8.04 11.76
C GLU A 67 1.33 -6.68 12.18
N VAL A 68 0.52 -5.88 12.86
CA VAL A 68 0.89 -4.53 13.29
C VAL A 68 0.33 -4.19 14.66
N ASP A 69 1.01 -3.29 15.35
CA ASP A 69 0.58 -2.70 16.62
C ASP A 69 0.59 -1.18 16.53
N GLY A 70 -0.49 -0.55 16.97
CA GLY A 70 -0.61 0.91 17.06
C GLY A 70 -0.87 1.61 15.70
N CYS A 71 -1.01 0.88 14.62
CA CYS A 71 -1.40 1.45 13.32
C CYS A 71 -2.37 0.52 12.57
N ASN A 72 -3.07 1.07 11.59
CA ASN A 72 -3.94 0.25 10.74
C ASN A 72 -3.12 -0.65 9.82
N ALA A 73 -3.58 -1.87 9.58
CA ALA A 73 -2.92 -2.74 8.61
C ALA A 73 -3.04 -2.17 7.19
N ILE A 74 -4.23 -1.68 6.84
CA ILE A 74 -4.47 -0.94 5.59
C ILE A 74 -5.21 0.34 5.92
N LEU A 75 -4.66 1.49 5.51
CA LEU A 75 -5.27 2.79 5.65
C LEU A 75 -5.40 3.45 4.29
N ASN A 76 -6.62 3.56 3.78
CA ASN A 76 -6.90 4.29 2.55
C ASN A 76 -7.34 5.72 2.87
N GLU A 77 -6.44 6.68 2.66
CA GLU A 77 -6.69 8.09 2.93
C GLU A 77 -7.30 8.82 1.72
N THR A 78 -6.72 8.62 0.54
CA THR A 78 -7.06 9.40 -0.66
C THR A 78 -7.09 8.59 -1.96
N CYS A 79 -6.81 7.28 -1.92
CA CYS A 79 -6.85 6.43 -3.10
C CYS A 79 -8.29 6.07 -3.47
N ARG A 80 -8.87 6.81 -4.42
CA ARG A 80 -10.23 6.54 -4.90
C ARG A 80 -10.29 5.23 -5.67
N ASN A 81 -11.34 4.47 -5.41
CA ASN A 81 -11.61 3.17 -6.04
C ASN A 81 -10.44 2.18 -5.82
N LEU A 82 -9.87 2.17 -4.63
CA LEU A 82 -8.91 1.15 -4.23
C LEU A 82 -9.61 -0.21 -4.25
N VAL A 83 -9.00 -1.18 -4.92
CA VAL A 83 -9.43 -2.58 -4.87
C VAL A 83 -8.45 -3.35 -4.00
N ILE A 84 -8.95 -4.01 -2.97
CA ILE A 84 -8.17 -4.97 -2.19
C ILE A 84 -8.54 -6.35 -2.72
N GLU A 85 -7.65 -6.92 -3.52
CA GLU A 85 -7.84 -8.22 -4.14
C GLU A 85 -7.26 -9.33 -3.26
N LEU A 86 -8.06 -10.35 -3.01
CA LEU A 86 -7.70 -11.48 -2.14
C LEU A 86 -7.46 -12.73 -2.96
N LEU A 87 -6.29 -13.31 -2.82
CA LEU A 87 -5.92 -14.62 -3.38
C LEU A 87 -5.49 -15.55 -2.24
N GLY A 88 -6.07 -16.75 -2.20
CA GLY A 88 -5.74 -17.73 -1.16
C GLY A 88 -6.20 -17.31 0.24
N THR A 89 -5.42 -17.64 1.26
CA THR A 89 -5.76 -17.43 2.68
C THR A 89 -4.99 -16.25 3.24
N ASN A 90 -5.69 -15.19 3.60
CA ASN A 90 -5.10 -13.95 4.10
C ASN A 90 -5.48 -13.70 5.55
N THR A 91 -4.55 -13.16 6.32
CA THR A 91 -4.76 -12.81 7.73
C THR A 91 -4.25 -11.40 8.01
N ILE A 92 -5.06 -10.60 8.67
CA ILE A 92 -4.67 -9.31 9.21
C ILE A 92 -4.84 -9.38 10.73
N ASN A 93 -3.75 -9.13 11.47
CA ASN A 93 -3.72 -9.14 12.91
C ASN A 93 -3.25 -7.77 13.42
N VAL A 94 -4.13 -7.04 14.10
CA VAL A 94 -3.87 -5.67 14.54
C VAL A 94 -4.19 -5.51 16.01
N THR A 95 -3.28 -4.90 16.74
CA THR A 95 -3.50 -4.44 18.11
C THR A 95 -3.51 -2.91 18.17
N ASN A 96 -4.34 -2.35 19.01
CA ASN A 96 -4.47 -0.91 19.27
C ASN A 96 -4.89 -0.04 18.08
N SER A 97 -5.47 -0.61 17.00
CA SER A 97 -5.95 0.15 15.85
C SER A 97 -7.01 -0.62 15.07
N ALA A 98 -7.49 -0.08 13.95
CA ALA A 98 -8.38 -0.80 13.05
C ALA A 98 -7.61 -1.69 12.07
N GLY A 99 -8.19 -2.81 11.66
CA GLY A 99 -7.61 -3.67 10.63
C GLY A 99 -7.53 -2.96 9.29
N ILE A 100 -8.67 -2.60 8.74
CA ILE A 100 -8.78 -1.80 7.51
C ILE A 100 -9.55 -0.52 7.84
N TYR A 101 -8.94 0.62 7.53
CA TYR A 101 -9.59 1.92 7.64
C TYR A 101 -9.61 2.61 6.29
N THR A 102 -10.76 3.05 5.84
CA THR A 102 -10.90 3.69 4.54
C THR A 102 -11.71 4.98 4.63
N CYS A 103 -11.17 6.06 4.07
CA CYS A 103 -11.80 7.36 3.91
C CYS A 103 -12.26 7.58 2.45
N GLU A 104 -11.92 6.70 1.53
CA GLU A 104 -12.28 6.77 0.12
C GLU A 104 -12.92 5.46 -0.34
N SER A 105 -13.60 5.49 -1.50
CA SER A 105 -14.26 4.32 -2.07
C SER A 105 -13.29 3.14 -2.18
N THR A 106 -13.65 2.02 -1.59
CA THR A 106 -12.82 0.82 -1.51
C THR A 106 -13.67 -0.41 -1.78
N VAL A 107 -13.13 -1.33 -2.55
CA VAL A 107 -13.72 -2.64 -2.81
C VAL A 107 -12.79 -3.70 -2.26
N ILE A 108 -13.31 -4.62 -1.46
CA ILE A 108 -12.60 -5.84 -1.07
C ILE A 108 -13.21 -6.97 -1.89
N MET A 109 -12.41 -7.61 -2.71
CA MET A 109 -12.89 -8.70 -3.56
C MET A 109 -11.99 -9.92 -3.48
N GLY A 110 -12.62 -11.09 -3.46
CA GLY A 110 -11.94 -12.36 -3.55
C GLY A 110 -12.36 -13.15 -4.79
N ASN A 111 -11.68 -14.21 -5.06
CA ASN A 111 -12.10 -15.26 -5.96
C ASN A 111 -12.63 -16.48 -5.18
N SER A 112 -13.13 -17.48 -5.87
CA SER A 112 -13.62 -18.71 -5.22
C SER A 112 -12.52 -19.36 -4.36
N GLY A 113 -12.78 -19.49 -3.06
CA GLY A 113 -11.86 -20.08 -2.09
C GLY A 113 -10.90 -19.09 -1.42
N SER A 114 -10.95 -17.80 -1.78
CA SER A 114 -10.20 -16.78 -1.07
C SER A 114 -10.82 -16.46 0.29
N THR A 115 -9.98 -16.20 1.27
CA THR A 115 -10.42 -15.82 2.61
C THR A 115 -9.64 -14.62 3.13
N LEU A 116 -10.29 -13.81 3.96
CA LEU A 116 -9.66 -12.78 4.75
C LEU A 116 -10.10 -12.92 6.21
N THR A 117 -9.15 -13.20 7.09
CA THR A 117 -9.38 -13.22 8.53
C THR A 117 -8.83 -11.95 9.15
N LEU A 118 -9.71 -11.18 9.77
CA LEU A 118 -9.37 -9.96 10.51
C LEU A 118 -9.41 -10.28 12.00
N LYS A 119 -8.25 -10.18 12.66
CA LYS A 119 -8.09 -10.32 14.11
C LYS A 119 -7.65 -8.99 14.67
N ASN A 120 -8.46 -8.38 15.49
CA ASN A 120 -8.08 -7.16 16.18
C ASN A 120 -8.84 -6.96 17.48
N ASP A 121 -8.36 -6.05 18.31
CA ASP A 121 -8.91 -5.71 19.61
C ASP A 121 -9.84 -4.49 19.59
N ARG A 122 -10.03 -3.85 18.43
CA ARG A 122 -10.86 -2.64 18.28
C ARG A 122 -11.90 -2.77 17.19
N CYS A 123 -11.54 -2.46 15.95
CA CYS A 123 -12.45 -2.45 14.81
C CYS A 123 -11.82 -3.21 13.63
N ALA A 124 -12.51 -4.24 13.15
CA ALA A 124 -12.00 -5.02 12.02
C ALA A 124 -11.93 -4.17 10.75
N VAL A 125 -13.02 -3.48 10.42
CA VAL A 125 -13.11 -2.57 9.28
C VAL A 125 -13.81 -1.30 9.71
N LEU A 126 -13.19 -0.16 9.44
CA LEU A 126 -13.74 1.16 9.69
C LEU A 126 -13.79 1.93 8.36
N PHE A 127 -14.91 2.55 8.05
CA PHE A 127 -15.06 3.40 6.87
C PHE A 127 -15.70 4.73 7.25
N GLU A 128 -15.25 5.80 6.61
CA GLU A 128 -15.75 7.16 6.81
C GLU A 128 -16.15 7.81 5.49
N GLY A 129 -17.44 8.09 5.33
CA GLY A 129 -17.95 8.95 4.28
C GLY A 129 -17.95 8.42 2.85
N SER A 130 -17.37 7.25 2.59
CA SER A 130 -17.27 6.66 1.25
C SER A 130 -17.75 5.21 1.23
N PRO A 131 -18.27 4.72 0.11
CA PRO A 131 -18.76 3.35 0.04
C PRO A 131 -17.65 2.33 0.22
N LEU A 132 -17.92 1.31 0.98
CA LEU A 132 -17.16 0.08 1.08
C LEU A 132 -18.01 -1.06 0.50
N GLU A 133 -17.44 -1.80 -0.43
CA GLU A 133 -18.06 -2.98 -1.02
C GLU A 133 -17.22 -4.23 -0.75
N ILE A 134 -17.86 -5.33 -0.39
CA ILE A 134 -17.21 -6.64 -0.20
C ILE A 134 -17.85 -7.63 -1.16
N VAL A 135 -17.05 -8.20 -2.04
CA VAL A 135 -17.54 -9.06 -3.13
C VAL A 135 -16.78 -10.40 -3.13
N ASN A 136 -17.51 -11.49 -3.20
CA ASN A 136 -16.96 -12.85 -3.35
C ASN A 136 -15.91 -13.23 -2.28
N CYS A 137 -16.13 -12.84 -1.05
CA CYS A 137 -15.28 -13.23 0.08
C CYS A 137 -16.00 -14.27 0.97
#